data_32e3eef68fed345bd6284f3c51eecee7
#
_entry.id   32e3eef68fed345bd6284f3c51eecee7
#
_cell.length_a   1.000
_cell.length_b   1.000
_cell.length_c   1.000
_cell.angle_alpha   90.00
_cell.angle_beta   90.00
_cell.angle_gamma   90.00
#
_symmetry.space_group_name_H-M   'P 1'
#
loop_
_entity.id
_entity.type
_entity.pdbx_description
1 polymer ?
#
loop_
_entity_poly.entity_id
_entity_poly.type
_entity_poly.pdbx_seq_one_letter_code
_entity_poly.pdbx_strand_id
1 'polypeptide(L)'
;MSTQFDLSCERVTPELAVVSVGGEVDIFTAPDVRRAALTEIDAGVKLIVLDLTGTTFLDSTGLGMIIGLSKRVRPLGGDVLIVNVDQGIARTFEITGLNEIFRICATRAEALDAATS
;
A
#
# COMPACT_ATOMS: atom_id res chain seq x y z
N MET A 1 -6.40 -2.22 24.68
CA MET A 1 -5.69 -3.29 23.96
C MET A 1 -5.29 -2.78 22.59
N SER A 2 -4.02 -2.89 22.24
CA SER A 2 -3.55 -2.39 20.97
C SER A 2 -4.00 -3.31 19.82
N THR A 3 -4.24 -2.73 18.65
CA THR A 3 -4.54 -3.48 17.45
C THR A 3 -3.30 -4.27 17.06
N GLN A 4 -3.47 -5.55 16.88
CA GLN A 4 -2.36 -6.42 16.48
C GLN A 4 -1.98 -6.17 15.02
N PHE A 5 -0.68 -6.02 14.77
CA PHE A 5 -0.18 -5.88 13.42
C PHE A 5 -0.38 -7.17 12.63
N ASP A 6 -0.86 -7.03 11.42
CA ASP A 6 -1.12 -8.15 10.52
C ASP A 6 -0.68 -7.80 9.12
N LEU A 7 -0.10 -8.77 8.42
CA LEU A 7 0.46 -8.55 7.10
C LEU A 7 0.28 -9.81 6.26
N SER A 8 -0.29 -9.65 5.07
CA SER A 8 -0.42 -10.77 4.14
C SER A 8 -0.25 -10.27 2.71
N CYS A 9 0.19 -11.18 1.83
CA CYS A 9 0.37 -10.89 0.41
C CYS A 9 -0.35 -11.93 -0.41
N GLU A 10 -0.96 -11.47 -1.49
CA GLU A 10 -1.62 -12.35 -2.44
C GLU A 10 -1.21 -11.94 -3.86
N ARG A 11 -0.58 -12.86 -4.58
CA ARG A 11 -0.22 -12.58 -5.98
C ARG A 11 -1.42 -12.93 -6.86
N VAL A 12 -2.01 -11.90 -7.46
CA VAL A 12 -3.20 -12.02 -8.29
C VAL A 12 -2.84 -12.42 -9.72
N THR A 13 -1.79 -11.79 -10.26
CA THR A 13 -1.20 -12.14 -11.56
C THR A 13 0.32 -12.09 -11.41
N PRO A 14 1.09 -12.54 -12.41
CA PRO A 14 2.56 -12.43 -12.32
C PRO A 14 3.07 -11.02 -12.11
N GLU A 15 2.27 -10.00 -12.45
CA GLU A 15 2.68 -8.59 -12.33
C GLU A 15 1.91 -7.82 -11.27
N LEU A 16 0.90 -8.40 -10.62
CA LEU A 16 0.01 -7.72 -9.70
C LEU A 16 -0.12 -8.49 -8.38
N ALA A 17 0.15 -7.81 -7.28
CA ALA A 17 -0.02 -8.39 -5.95
C ALA A 17 -0.77 -7.44 -5.04
N VAL A 18 -1.52 -8.01 -4.09
CA VAL A 18 -2.19 -7.27 -3.02
C VAL A 18 -1.40 -7.50 -1.74
N VAL A 19 -1.00 -6.41 -1.11
CA VAL A 19 -0.34 -6.42 0.21
C VAL A 19 -1.34 -5.85 1.20
N SER A 20 -1.86 -6.69 2.08
CA SER A 20 -2.87 -6.31 3.06
C SER A 20 -2.22 -6.07 4.41
N VAL A 21 -2.51 -4.91 5.01
CA VAL A 21 -1.90 -4.49 6.27
C VAL A 21 -2.97 -4.16 7.28
N GLY A 22 -2.88 -4.75 8.47
CA GLY A 22 -3.75 -4.43 9.59
C GLY A 22 -2.94 -3.89 10.76
N GLY A 23 -3.57 -3.02 11.58
CA GLY A 23 -2.93 -2.43 12.74
C GLY A 23 -2.21 -1.13 12.42
N GLU A 24 -1.18 -0.83 13.18
CA GLU A 24 -0.44 0.43 13.05
C GLU A 24 0.77 0.26 12.14
N VAL A 25 0.93 1.20 11.21
CA VAL A 25 2.11 1.25 10.33
C VAL A 25 2.99 2.40 10.81
N ASP A 26 4.08 2.06 11.46
CA ASP A 26 4.99 2.98 12.11
C ASP A 26 6.45 2.57 11.86
N ILE A 27 7.38 3.18 12.59
CA ILE A 27 8.82 2.90 12.43
C ILE A 27 9.15 1.42 12.67
N PHE A 28 8.33 0.71 13.46
CA PHE A 28 8.61 -0.70 13.79
C PHE A 28 8.01 -1.66 12.76
N THR A 29 6.87 -1.33 12.16
CA THR A 29 6.13 -2.22 11.27
C THR A 29 6.30 -1.89 9.79
N ALA A 30 6.58 -0.64 9.44
CA ALA A 30 6.79 -0.25 8.05
C ALA A 30 7.89 -1.06 7.36
N PRO A 31 9.03 -1.39 8.02
CA PRO A 31 10.03 -2.22 7.38
C PRO A 31 9.54 -3.61 6.97
N ASP A 32 8.62 -4.19 7.73
CA ASP A 32 8.06 -5.50 7.39
C ASP A 32 7.16 -5.41 6.16
N VAL A 33 6.34 -4.35 6.09
CA VAL A 33 5.50 -4.11 4.92
C VAL A 33 6.36 -3.90 3.67
N ARG A 34 7.41 -3.08 3.81
CA ARG A 34 8.33 -2.81 2.71
C ARG A 34 8.99 -4.09 2.22
N ARG A 35 9.47 -4.93 3.14
CA ARG A 35 10.13 -6.18 2.79
C ARG A 35 9.18 -7.12 2.04
N ALA A 36 7.94 -7.23 2.49
CA ALA A 36 6.93 -8.06 1.84
C ALA A 36 6.68 -7.59 0.40
N ALA A 37 6.50 -6.28 0.22
CA ALA A 37 6.27 -5.70 -1.10
C ALA A 37 7.50 -5.87 -2.00
N LEU A 38 8.70 -5.65 -1.48
CA LEU A 38 9.93 -5.81 -2.27
C LEU A 38 10.14 -7.26 -2.72
N THR A 39 9.75 -8.23 -1.90
CA THR A 39 9.81 -9.64 -2.29
C THR A 39 8.95 -9.89 -3.53
N GLU A 40 7.77 -9.29 -3.59
CA GLU A 40 6.89 -9.41 -4.76
C GLU A 40 7.48 -8.70 -5.97
N ILE A 41 8.02 -7.50 -5.77
CA ILE A 41 8.66 -6.74 -6.85
C ILE A 41 9.85 -7.50 -7.44
N ASP A 42 10.66 -8.10 -6.58
CA ASP A 42 11.83 -8.89 -7.02
C ASP A 42 11.40 -10.14 -7.79
N ALA A 43 10.19 -10.62 -7.57
CA ALA A 43 9.61 -11.76 -8.29
C ALA A 43 8.94 -11.35 -9.62
N GLY A 44 8.91 -10.04 -9.94
CA GLY A 44 8.36 -9.55 -11.20
C GLY A 44 7.09 -8.72 -11.07
N VAL A 45 6.55 -8.56 -9.85
CA VAL A 45 5.37 -7.74 -9.62
C VAL A 45 5.76 -6.26 -9.79
N LYS A 46 4.95 -5.52 -10.51
CA LYS A 46 5.13 -4.07 -10.69
C LYS A 46 3.88 -3.28 -10.33
N LEU A 47 2.75 -3.95 -10.12
CA LEU A 47 1.51 -3.33 -9.66
C LEU A 47 1.22 -3.83 -8.26
N ILE A 48 1.26 -2.91 -7.29
CA ILE A 48 1.03 -3.23 -5.88
C ILE A 48 -0.27 -2.56 -5.45
N VAL A 49 -1.23 -3.37 -5.02
CA VAL A 49 -2.42 -2.86 -4.33
C VAL A 49 -2.12 -2.96 -2.84
N LEU A 50 -1.91 -1.82 -2.21
CA LEU A 50 -1.65 -1.75 -0.77
C LEU A 50 -3.00 -1.57 -0.07
N ASP A 51 -3.49 -2.64 0.52
CA ASP A 51 -4.81 -2.66 1.15
C ASP A 51 -4.67 -2.28 2.62
N LEU A 52 -5.08 -1.05 2.94
CA LEU A 52 -5.01 -0.49 4.28
C LEU A 52 -6.36 -0.56 5.01
N THR A 53 -7.29 -1.41 4.53
CA THR A 53 -8.62 -1.52 5.14
C THR A 53 -8.54 -1.80 6.63
N GLY A 54 -7.62 -2.66 7.06
CA GLY A 54 -7.43 -2.99 8.47
C GLY A 54 -6.44 -2.10 9.19
N THR A 55 -5.88 -1.10 8.51
CA THR A 55 -4.86 -0.21 9.10
C THR A 55 -5.54 0.87 9.93
N THR A 56 -5.06 1.06 11.16
CA THR A 56 -5.64 2.01 12.11
C THR A 56 -4.78 3.24 12.32
N PHE A 57 -3.53 3.22 11.88
CA PHE A 57 -2.60 4.33 12.05
C PHE A 57 -1.50 4.24 10.99
N LEU A 58 -1.12 5.39 10.44
CA LEU A 58 -0.07 5.49 9.43
C LEU A 58 0.69 6.79 9.67
N ASP A 59 1.96 6.67 10.04
CA ASP A 59 2.81 7.84 10.30
C ASP A 59 3.69 8.20 9.10
N SER A 60 4.60 9.16 9.30
CA SER A 60 5.49 9.62 8.23
C SER A 60 6.43 8.52 7.75
N THR A 61 6.81 7.58 8.61
CA THR A 61 7.64 6.44 8.21
C THR A 61 6.88 5.55 7.24
N GLY A 62 5.60 5.30 7.53
CA GLY A 62 4.74 4.53 6.65
C GLY A 62 4.54 5.22 5.30
N LEU A 63 4.31 6.54 5.32
CA LEU A 63 4.18 7.30 4.08
C LEU A 63 5.46 7.26 3.25
N GLY A 64 6.62 7.40 3.89
CA GLY A 64 7.91 7.30 3.21
C GLY A 64 8.13 5.93 2.57
N MET A 65 7.69 4.88 3.25
CA MET A 65 7.75 3.53 2.71
C MET A 65 6.91 3.40 1.43
N ILE A 66 5.68 3.93 1.45
CA ILE A 66 4.80 3.90 0.28
C ILE A 66 5.41 4.66 -0.90
N ILE A 67 5.94 5.85 -0.63
CA ILE A 67 6.63 6.65 -1.65
C ILE A 67 7.81 5.86 -2.23
N GLY A 68 8.59 5.22 -1.37
CA GLY A 68 9.73 4.41 -1.80
C GLY A 68 9.33 3.25 -2.71
N LEU A 69 8.22 2.59 -2.39
CA LEU A 69 7.71 1.51 -3.24
C LEU A 69 7.31 2.04 -4.61
N SER A 70 6.64 3.20 -4.67
CA SER A 70 6.23 3.76 -5.95
C SER A 70 7.43 4.13 -6.81
N LYS A 71 8.52 4.60 -6.21
CA LYS A 71 9.76 4.90 -6.92
C LYS A 71 10.42 3.67 -7.51
N ARG A 72 10.15 2.50 -6.94
CA ARG A 72 10.67 1.23 -7.45
C ARG A 72 9.87 0.73 -8.64
N VAL A 73 8.56 0.89 -8.62
CA VAL A 73 7.69 0.27 -9.64
C VAL A 73 7.33 1.19 -10.81
N ARG A 74 7.25 2.51 -10.60
CA ARG A 74 6.88 3.43 -11.69
C ARG A 74 7.84 3.40 -12.87
N PRO A 75 9.16 3.35 -12.67
CA PRO A 75 10.07 3.21 -13.81
C PRO A 75 9.89 1.90 -14.59
N LEU A 76 9.27 0.89 -13.99
CA LEU A 76 8.98 -0.37 -14.65
C LEU A 76 7.62 -0.37 -15.37
N GLY A 77 6.94 0.77 -15.38
CA GLY A 77 5.59 0.88 -15.92
C GLY A 77 4.52 0.46 -14.94
N GLY A 78 4.86 0.32 -13.66
CA GLY A 78 3.92 -0.10 -12.62
C GLY A 78 3.40 1.06 -11.80
N ASP A 79 2.75 0.73 -10.69
CA ASP A 79 2.22 1.74 -9.75
C ASP A 79 1.88 1.08 -8.42
N VAL A 80 1.64 1.93 -7.42
CA VAL A 80 1.08 1.53 -6.13
C VAL A 80 -0.30 2.15 -6.00
N LEU A 81 -1.31 1.31 -5.80
CA LEU A 81 -2.68 1.74 -5.57
C LEU A 81 -3.02 1.50 -4.10
N ILE A 82 -3.79 2.41 -3.51
CA ILE A 82 -4.11 2.37 -2.09
C ILE A 82 -5.58 2.02 -1.91
N VAL A 83 -5.89 1.10 -0.99
CA VAL A 83 -7.26 0.87 -0.55
C VAL A 83 -7.36 1.39 0.88
N ASN A 84 -8.24 2.33 1.11
CA ASN A 84 -8.40 2.95 2.43
C ASN A 84 -9.84 3.39 2.66
N VAL A 85 -10.35 3.10 3.86
CA VAL A 85 -11.68 3.55 4.30
C VAL A 85 -11.62 4.38 5.58
N ASP A 86 -10.43 4.56 6.15
CA ASP A 86 -10.25 5.32 7.38
C ASP A 86 -10.10 6.80 7.08
N GLN A 87 -10.94 7.63 7.72
CA GLN A 87 -10.93 9.07 7.46
C GLN A 87 -9.66 9.75 7.96
N GLY A 88 -9.08 9.26 9.04
CA GLY A 88 -7.81 9.79 9.56
C GLY A 88 -6.66 9.58 8.60
N ILE A 89 -6.57 8.39 8.03
CA ILE A 89 -5.55 8.08 7.02
C ILE A 89 -5.81 8.89 5.75
N ALA A 90 -7.07 9.00 5.33
CA ALA A 90 -7.43 9.82 4.17
C ALA A 90 -6.97 11.27 4.35
N ARG A 91 -7.19 11.82 5.55
CA ARG A 91 -6.76 13.19 5.86
C ARG A 91 -5.23 13.33 5.80
N THR A 92 -4.51 12.32 6.26
CA THR A 92 -3.06 12.32 6.18
C THR A 92 -2.58 12.40 4.74
N PHE A 93 -3.20 11.63 3.84
CA PHE A 93 -2.88 11.71 2.41
C PHE A 93 -3.23 13.09 1.82
N GLU A 94 -4.36 13.67 2.23
CA GLU A 94 -4.78 14.98 1.75
C GLU A 94 -3.82 16.09 2.21
N ILE A 95 -3.48 16.11 3.51
CA ILE A 95 -2.62 17.14 4.09
C ILE A 95 -1.22 17.11 3.46
N THR A 96 -0.72 15.94 3.13
CA THR A 96 0.60 15.77 2.52
C THR A 96 0.58 15.92 1.00
N GLY A 97 -0.60 16.03 0.39
CA GLY A 97 -0.75 16.09 -1.07
C GLY A 97 -0.58 14.75 -1.76
N LEU A 98 -0.40 13.67 -1.00
CA LEU A 98 -0.15 12.35 -1.59
C LEU A 98 -1.40 11.75 -2.24
N ASN A 99 -2.59 12.26 -1.90
CA ASN A 99 -3.82 11.86 -2.56
C ASN A 99 -3.86 12.27 -4.04
N GLU A 100 -3.01 13.22 -4.45
CA GLU A 100 -2.89 13.60 -5.86
C GLU A 100 -1.86 12.76 -6.59
N ILE A 101 -1.00 12.06 -5.86
CA ILE A 101 0.07 11.23 -6.42
C ILE A 101 -0.37 9.77 -6.49
N PHE A 102 -1.10 9.31 -5.47
CA PHE A 102 -1.56 7.92 -5.38
C PHE A 102 -3.05 7.84 -5.62
N ARG A 103 -3.47 6.83 -6.39
CA ARG A 103 -4.88 6.53 -6.53
C ARG A 103 -5.36 5.82 -5.27
N ILE A 104 -6.35 6.39 -4.59
CA ILE A 104 -6.92 5.84 -3.37
C ILE A 104 -8.32 5.35 -3.68
N CYS A 105 -8.58 4.08 -3.43
CA CYS A 105 -9.84 3.42 -3.70
C CYS A 105 -10.51 3.02 -2.39
N ALA A 106 -11.83 2.93 -2.41
CA ALA A 106 -12.59 2.54 -1.23
C ALA A 106 -12.59 1.02 -1.03
N THR A 107 -12.43 0.25 -2.10
CA THR A 107 -12.47 -1.22 -2.03
C THR A 107 -11.32 -1.84 -2.80
N ARG A 108 -10.98 -3.06 -2.42
CA ARG A 108 -9.99 -3.86 -3.14
C ARG A 108 -10.43 -4.07 -4.60
N ALA A 109 -11.72 -4.32 -4.83
CA ALA A 109 -12.25 -4.55 -6.17
C ALA A 109 -11.99 -3.35 -7.07
N GLU A 110 -12.23 -2.13 -6.57
CA GLU A 110 -11.95 -0.91 -7.33
C GLU A 110 -10.47 -0.78 -7.66
N ALA A 111 -9.60 -1.10 -6.70
CA ALA A 111 -8.16 -1.00 -6.91
C ALA A 111 -7.68 -2.02 -7.94
N LEU A 112 -8.18 -3.25 -7.88
CA LEU A 112 -7.82 -4.29 -8.86
C LEU A 112 -8.31 -3.89 -10.26
N ASP A 113 -9.50 -3.34 -10.35
CA ASP A 113 -10.07 -2.86 -11.62
C ASP A 113 -9.19 -1.76 -12.22
N ALA A 114 -8.80 -0.79 -11.38
CA ALA A 114 -7.94 0.31 -11.81
C ALA A 114 -6.57 -0.18 -12.24
N ALA A 115 -6.02 -1.21 -11.57
CA ALA A 115 -4.70 -1.74 -11.87
C ALA A 115 -4.68 -2.52 -13.19
N THR A 116 -5.81 -3.07 -13.60
CA THR A 116 -5.90 -3.91 -14.80
C THR A 116 -6.51 -3.21 -16.01
N SER A 117 -6.90 -1.95 -15.86
CA SER A 117 -7.50 -1.18 -16.95
C SER A 117 -6.50 -0.43 -17.80
#